data_3dc21685925f65874673233811906d6f
#
_entry.id   3dc21685925f65874673233811906d6f
#
_cell.length_a   1.000
_cell.length_b   1.000
_cell.length_c   1.000
_cell.angle_alpha   90.00
_cell.angle_beta   90.00
_cell.angle_gamma   90.00
#
_symmetry.space_group_name_H-M   'P 1'
#
loop_
_entity.id
_entity.type
_entity.pdbx_description
1 polymer ?
#
loop_
_entity_poly.entity_id
_entity_poly.type
_entity_poly.pdbx_seq_one_letter_code
_entity_poly.pdbx_strand_id
1 'polypeptide(L)'
;MITTIVEEKTKLKTGYTTGSSATAASKAALLSIINQKKIENVDILLPKRSYIQIPIHSCEFESEKAKCSVIKNGGDDPDVTHGAEIIVELSFTGKINEIDIDGGEGIGIVTKPGLGLEINKPAINPVPKKMITENLREVGKEILLEKGISIIISVPKGKELGPKTDNPRLGITNGISILGTSGIVIPFSTAAYAASIRQNVDVVIAMGNDTVVLTTGGRSEDFAKKMVDLPEHCFVQIGDFSGYAIQQCGKKDIKRAYVVGFIGKLAKMAAGVKQTHVKGSKVDMSFLSELAQKCNANESVIQDIKKANTARHVSEIIQENKIKGFFDLICEETYKHMRKHSEEKVPIDVILFGFDGNILARKSEQ
;
A
#
# COMPACT_ATOMS: atom_id res chain seq x y z
N MET A 1 22.20 6.52 -43.00
CA MET A 1 20.89 6.01 -42.48
C MET A 1 21.14 5.56 -41.06
N ILE A 2 20.71 6.40 -40.09
CA ILE A 2 20.79 6.06 -38.67
C ILE A 2 19.42 5.48 -38.33
N THR A 3 19.36 4.16 -38.14
CA THR A 3 18.15 3.46 -37.74
C THR A 3 17.93 3.72 -36.24
N THR A 4 16.98 4.59 -35.92
CA THR A 4 16.57 4.85 -34.56
C THR A 4 15.79 3.59 -34.09
N ILE A 5 16.44 2.78 -33.27
CA ILE A 5 15.75 1.70 -32.54
C ILE A 5 14.86 2.36 -31.49
N VAL A 6 13.58 2.45 -31.79
CA VAL A 6 12.55 2.79 -30.80
C VAL A 6 12.38 1.54 -29.92
N GLU A 7 12.96 1.56 -28.73
CA GLU A 7 12.64 0.56 -27.70
C GLU A 7 11.14 0.65 -27.40
N GLU A 8 10.38 -0.32 -27.90
CA GLU A 8 9.01 -0.54 -27.44
C GLU A 8 9.06 -0.80 -25.92
N LYS A 9 8.55 0.15 -25.14
CA LYS A 9 8.33 -0.06 -23.72
C LYS A 9 7.39 -1.24 -23.58
N THR A 10 7.91 -2.41 -23.24
CA THR A 10 7.11 -3.61 -22.94
C THR A 10 6.08 -3.24 -21.89
N LYS A 11 4.82 -3.32 -22.27
CA LYS A 11 3.68 -3.03 -21.37
C LYS A 11 3.68 -4.09 -20.27
N LEU A 12 3.84 -3.66 -19.03
CA LEU A 12 3.83 -4.54 -17.86
C LEU A 12 2.53 -5.37 -17.82
N LYS A 13 2.65 -6.65 -17.49
CA LYS A 13 1.52 -7.59 -17.40
C LYS A 13 0.73 -7.30 -16.12
N THR A 14 -0.56 -7.09 -16.27
CA THR A 14 -1.49 -7.00 -15.13
C THR A 14 -1.79 -8.38 -14.56
N GLY A 15 -2.19 -8.41 -13.30
CA GLY A 15 -2.66 -9.61 -12.62
C GLY A 15 -4.10 -9.46 -12.13
N TYR A 16 -4.54 -10.40 -11.30
CA TYR A 16 -5.83 -10.32 -10.61
C TYR A 16 -5.65 -10.38 -9.08
N THR A 17 -6.56 -9.70 -8.37
CA THR A 17 -6.46 -9.53 -6.91
C THR A 17 -6.82 -10.80 -6.15
N THR A 18 -6.53 -10.86 -4.84
CA THR A 18 -7.03 -11.93 -3.96
C THR A 18 -8.57 -12.01 -4.00
N GLY A 19 -9.26 -10.87 -4.11
CA GLY A 19 -10.71 -10.82 -4.28
C GLY A 19 -11.19 -11.47 -5.56
N SER A 20 -10.52 -11.21 -6.70
CA SER A 20 -10.86 -11.85 -7.98
C SER A 20 -10.57 -13.34 -7.97
N SER A 21 -9.46 -13.76 -7.35
CA SER A 21 -9.13 -15.19 -7.20
C SER A 21 -10.20 -15.92 -6.37
N ALA A 22 -10.62 -15.33 -5.25
CA ALA A 22 -11.68 -15.88 -4.42
C ALA A 22 -13.03 -15.92 -5.15
N THR A 23 -13.34 -14.87 -5.92
CA THR A 23 -14.56 -14.82 -6.76
C THR A 23 -14.59 -15.93 -7.80
N ALA A 24 -13.46 -16.15 -8.50
CA ALA A 24 -13.35 -17.18 -9.51
C ALA A 24 -13.48 -18.58 -8.90
N ALA A 25 -12.81 -18.84 -7.80
CA ALA A 25 -12.93 -20.12 -7.08
C ALA A 25 -14.37 -20.36 -6.59
N SER A 26 -15.06 -19.31 -6.06
CA SER A 26 -16.45 -19.40 -5.60
C SER A 26 -17.41 -19.72 -6.76
N LYS A 27 -17.26 -19.00 -7.87
CA LYS A 27 -18.13 -19.21 -9.06
C LYS A 27 -17.89 -20.59 -9.69
N ALA A 28 -16.63 -21.03 -9.76
CA ALA A 28 -16.29 -22.37 -10.25
C ALA A 28 -16.85 -23.48 -9.34
N ALA A 29 -16.79 -23.30 -8.01
CA ALA A 29 -17.38 -24.24 -7.06
C ALA A 29 -18.88 -24.40 -7.26
N LEU A 30 -19.62 -23.29 -7.41
CA LEU A 30 -21.05 -23.36 -7.66
C LEU A 30 -21.37 -23.99 -9.04
N LEU A 31 -20.66 -23.58 -10.09
CA LEU A 31 -20.84 -24.12 -11.43
C LEU A 31 -20.51 -25.62 -11.51
N SER A 32 -19.54 -26.11 -10.73
CA SER A 32 -19.20 -27.53 -10.72
C SER A 32 -20.32 -28.39 -10.16
N ILE A 33 -21.03 -27.90 -9.13
CA ILE A 33 -22.22 -28.56 -8.57
C ILE A 33 -23.38 -28.50 -9.58
N ILE A 34 -23.66 -27.32 -10.16
CA ILE A 34 -24.76 -27.16 -11.12
C ILE A 34 -24.59 -28.08 -12.35
N ASN A 35 -23.39 -28.06 -12.92
CA ASN A 35 -23.11 -28.76 -14.17
C ASN A 35 -22.64 -30.20 -13.97
N GLN A 36 -22.44 -30.65 -12.74
CA GLN A 36 -21.87 -31.97 -12.39
C GLN A 36 -20.60 -32.30 -13.18
N LYS A 37 -19.70 -31.28 -13.30
CA LYS A 37 -18.43 -31.40 -14.00
C LYS A 37 -17.37 -30.48 -13.44
N LYS A 38 -16.10 -30.83 -13.60
CA LYS A 38 -14.97 -29.96 -13.25
C LYS A 38 -14.97 -28.71 -14.13
N ILE A 39 -14.64 -27.57 -13.51
CA ILE A 39 -14.48 -26.28 -14.18
C ILE A 39 -12.99 -25.97 -14.28
N GLU A 40 -12.49 -25.73 -15.47
CA GLU A 40 -11.08 -25.42 -15.74
C GLU A 40 -10.82 -23.90 -15.83
N ASN A 41 -11.79 -23.15 -16.32
CA ASN A 41 -11.73 -21.71 -16.47
C ASN A 41 -13.09 -21.10 -16.13
N VAL A 42 -13.09 -19.89 -15.62
CA VAL A 42 -14.34 -19.18 -15.32
C VAL A 42 -14.23 -17.70 -15.66
N ASP A 43 -15.27 -17.15 -16.27
CA ASP A 43 -15.43 -15.72 -16.48
C ASP A 43 -16.07 -15.09 -15.24
N ILE A 44 -15.40 -14.10 -14.63
CA ILE A 44 -15.94 -13.36 -13.50
C ILE A 44 -16.27 -11.93 -13.88
N LEU A 45 -17.39 -11.43 -13.37
CA LEU A 45 -17.79 -10.04 -13.50
C LEU A 45 -17.00 -9.18 -12.48
N LEU A 46 -16.26 -8.21 -13.01
CA LEU A 46 -15.51 -7.23 -12.21
C LEU A 46 -16.38 -6.03 -11.79
N PRO A 47 -15.96 -5.25 -10.79
CA PRO A 47 -16.67 -4.05 -10.33
C PRO A 47 -16.97 -3.03 -11.45
N LYS A 48 -16.09 -2.94 -12.45
CA LYS A 48 -16.27 -2.06 -13.64
C LYS A 48 -17.20 -2.63 -14.72
N ARG A 49 -17.94 -3.71 -14.40
CA ARG A 49 -18.87 -4.38 -15.35
C ARG A 49 -18.19 -4.94 -16.59
N SER A 50 -16.94 -5.34 -16.50
CA SER A 50 -16.22 -6.13 -17.51
C SER A 50 -15.95 -7.53 -16.99
N TYR A 51 -15.78 -8.48 -17.90
CA TYR A 51 -15.44 -9.85 -17.55
C TYR A 51 -13.95 -10.11 -17.75
N ILE A 52 -13.39 -10.97 -16.91
CA ILE A 52 -12.09 -11.57 -17.11
C ILE A 52 -12.17 -13.07 -16.90
N GLN A 53 -11.44 -13.83 -17.70
CA GLN A 53 -11.29 -15.26 -17.53
C GLN A 53 -10.15 -15.57 -16.56
N ILE A 54 -10.40 -16.44 -15.59
CA ILE A 54 -9.42 -16.90 -14.61
C ILE A 54 -9.34 -18.43 -14.65
N PRO A 55 -8.14 -19.01 -14.79
CA PRO A 55 -7.95 -20.46 -14.72
C PRO A 55 -8.18 -20.97 -13.30
N ILE A 56 -8.81 -22.13 -13.18
CA ILE A 56 -9.04 -22.85 -11.95
C ILE A 56 -7.93 -23.88 -11.78
N HIS A 57 -7.27 -23.86 -10.62
CA HIS A 57 -6.16 -24.75 -10.32
C HIS A 57 -6.64 -26.15 -9.89
N SER A 58 -7.62 -26.20 -8.99
CA SER A 58 -8.27 -27.44 -8.57
C SER A 58 -9.77 -27.28 -8.48
N CYS A 59 -10.50 -28.35 -8.76
CA CYS A 59 -11.95 -28.36 -8.69
C CYS A 59 -12.42 -29.77 -8.31
N GLU A 60 -12.91 -29.89 -7.08
CA GLU A 60 -13.50 -31.08 -6.49
C GLU A 60 -14.94 -30.74 -6.10
N PHE A 61 -15.88 -31.64 -6.36
CA PHE A 61 -17.29 -31.38 -6.06
C PHE A 61 -18.06 -32.66 -5.76
N GLU A 62 -19.08 -32.50 -4.98
CA GLU A 62 -20.13 -33.46 -4.65
C GLU A 62 -21.49 -32.86 -5.00
N SER A 63 -22.60 -33.51 -4.66
CA SER A 63 -23.95 -33.01 -4.94
C SER A 63 -24.27 -31.67 -4.24
N GLU A 64 -23.71 -31.39 -3.06
CA GLU A 64 -24.06 -30.23 -2.25
C GLU A 64 -22.83 -29.46 -1.73
N LYS A 65 -21.64 -29.87 -2.08
CA LYS A 65 -20.39 -29.26 -1.65
C LYS A 65 -19.40 -29.22 -2.78
N ALA A 66 -18.58 -28.19 -2.83
CA ALA A 66 -17.47 -28.11 -3.76
C ALA A 66 -16.27 -27.40 -3.12
N LYS A 67 -15.07 -27.78 -3.58
CA LYS A 67 -13.81 -27.14 -3.20
C LYS A 67 -13.06 -26.83 -4.48
N CYS A 68 -12.87 -25.54 -4.74
CA CYS A 68 -12.11 -25.07 -5.91
C CYS A 68 -11.01 -24.13 -5.47
N SER A 69 -9.93 -24.07 -6.25
CA SER A 69 -8.84 -23.15 -5.96
C SER A 69 -8.32 -22.42 -7.18
N VAL A 70 -7.68 -21.29 -6.94
CA VAL A 70 -7.02 -20.44 -7.93
C VAL A 70 -5.63 -20.09 -7.45
N ILE A 71 -4.61 -20.24 -8.29
CA ILE A 71 -3.29 -19.69 -8.03
C ILE A 71 -3.29 -18.21 -8.40
N LYS A 72 -3.14 -17.34 -7.41
CA LYS A 72 -3.14 -15.91 -7.62
C LYS A 72 -1.99 -15.46 -8.50
N ASN A 73 -2.30 -14.72 -9.55
CA ASN A 73 -1.30 -14.12 -10.43
C ASN A 73 -1.29 -12.59 -10.24
N GLY A 74 -0.19 -12.04 -9.73
CA GLY A 74 0.02 -10.61 -9.55
C GLY A 74 0.51 -9.89 -10.82
N GLY A 75 0.72 -10.59 -11.92
CA GLY A 75 1.39 -10.02 -13.09
C GLY A 75 2.85 -9.70 -12.79
N ASP A 76 3.32 -8.55 -13.30
CA ASP A 76 4.67 -8.05 -13.06
C ASP A 76 4.78 -7.18 -11.78
N ASP A 77 3.73 -7.17 -10.94
CA ASP A 77 3.78 -6.49 -9.63
C ASP A 77 4.57 -7.31 -8.63
N PRO A 78 5.43 -6.69 -7.79
CA PRO A 78 6.16 -7.38 -6.72
C PRO A 78 5.24 -7.73 -5.54
N ASP A 79 4.08 -8.27 -5.82
CA ASP A 79 3.04 -8.62 -4.85
C ASP A 79 3.42 -9.87 -4.05
N VAL A 80 3.53 -9.73 -2.75
CA VAL A 80 3.85 -10.82 -1.80
C VAL A 80 2.89 -12.01 -1.95
N THR A 81 1.66 -11.78 -2.37
CA THR A 81 0.64 -12.82 -2.53
C THR A 81 0.64 -13.45 -3.93
N HIS A 82 1.59 -13.07 -4.82
CA HIS A 82 1.78 -13.76 -6.10
C HIS A 82 2.08 -15.25 -5.87
N GLY A 83 1.42 -16.14 -6.61
CA GLY A 83 1.57 -17.59 -6.47
C GLY A 83 0.86 -18.19 -5.24
N ALA A 84 0.18 -17.40 -4.43
CA ALA A 84 -0.63 -17.94 -3.33
C ALA A 84 -1.85 -18.69 -3.88
N GLU A 85 -2.13 -19.86 -3.33
CA GLU A 85 -3.34 -20.61 -3.62
C GLU A 85 -4.50 -20.07 -2.78
N ILE A 86 -5.55 -19.61 -3.46
CA ILE A 86 -6.80 -19.16 -2.85
C ILE A 86 -7.81 -20.29 -3.01
N ILE A 87 -8.18 -20.91 -1.91
CA ILE A 87 -9.11 -22.03 -1.85
C ILE A 87 -10.47 -21.52 -1.40
N VAL A 88 -11.52 -22.02 -2.03
CA VAL A 88 -12.90 -21.80 -1.62
C VAL A 88 -13.60 -23.13 -1.42
N GLU A 89 -14.20 -23.28 -0.24
CA GLU A 89 -15.14 -24.35 0.05
C GLU A 89 -16.55 -23.76 0.03
N LEU A 90 -17.41 -24.33 -0.82
CA LEU A 90 -18.82 -23.97 -0.97
C LEU A 90 -19.69 -25.09 -0.47
N SER A 91 -20.72 -24.76 0.29
CA SER A 91 -21.78 -25.68 0.69
C SER A 91 -23.14 -24.98 0.67
N PHE A 92 -24.21 -25.75 0.45
CA PHE A 92 -25.56 -25.22 0.57
C PHE A 92 -26.02 -25.15 2.03
N THR A 93 -26.92 -24.21 2.28
CA THR A 93 -27.54 -24.00 3.61
C THR A 93 -29.06 -23.96 3.48
N GLY A 94 -29.77 -24.13 4.61
CA GLY A 94 -31.23 -24.00 4.65
C GLY A 94 -31.74 -22.55 4.62
N LYS A 95 -30.84 -21.55 4.58
CA LYS A 95 -31.22 -20.13 4.59
C LYS A 95 -31.44 -19.63 3.16
N ILE A 96 -32.64 -19.74 2.67
CA ILE A 96 -33.01 -19.39 1.28
C ILE A 96 -32.54 -17.98 0.91
N ASN A 97 -31.95 -17.83 -0.30
CA ASN A 97 -31.46 -16.58 -0.88
C ASN A 97 -30.36 -15.87 -0.10
N GLU A 98 -29.78 -16.51 0.92
CA GLU A 98 -28.64 -15.98 1.69
C GLU A 98 -27.32 -16.50 1.13
N ILE A 99 -26.33 -15.62 1.03
CA ILE A 99 -24.95 -15.97 0.68
C ILE A 99 -24.08 -15.49 1.84
N ASP A 100 -23.55 -16.44 2.60
CA ASP A 100 -22.64 -16.18 3.70
C ASP A 100 -21.19 -16.38 3.25
N ILE A 101 -20.29 -15.45 3.61
CA ILE A 101 -18.89 -15.47 3.20
C ILE A 101 -18.04 -15.27 4.43
N ASP A 102 -17.24 -16.28 4.76
CA ASP A 102 -16.36 -16.28 5.91
C ASP A 102 -14.92 -16.64 5.52
N GLY A 103 -13.99 -16.38 6.45
CA GLY A 103 -12.57 -16.70 6.29
C GLY A 103 -12.18 -17.94 7.10
N GLY A 104 -11.47 -18.84 6.43
CA GLY A 104 -10.84 -20.01 7.00
C GLY A 104 -9.35 -19.79 7.26
N GLU A 105 -8.58 -20.87 7.12
CA GLU A 105 -7.14 -20.89 7.37
C GLU A 105 -6.40 -19.83 6.52
N GLY A 106 -5.50 -19.08 7.15
CA GLY A 106 -4.63 -18.10 6.50
C GLY A 106 -5.30 -16.82 6.02
N ILE A 107 -6.60 -16.64 6.32
CA ILE A 107 -7.25 -15.33 6.21
C ILE A 107 -6.97 -14.56 7.51
N GLY A 108 -6.50 -13.33 7.37
CA GLY A 108 -6.16 -12.48 8.51
C GLY A 108 -7.40 -12.07 9.30
N ILE A 109 -7.22 -11.86 10.60
CA ILE A 109 -8.26 -11.38 11.51
C ILE A 109 -8.02 -9.91 11.82
N VAL A 110 -9.06 -9.12 11.73
CA VAL A 110 -9.02 -7.68 12.03
C VAL A 110 -8.96 -7.47 13.54
N THR A 111 -7.92 -6.77 14.02
CA THR A 111 -7.72 -6.50 15.45
C THR A 111 -7.74 -5.02 15.80
N LYS A 112 -7.68 -4.12 14.80
CA LYS A 112 -7.72 -2.66 14.98
C LYS A 112 -8.87 -2.06 14.19
N PRO A 113 -9.51 -0.99 14.69
CA PRO A 113 -10.51 -0.22 13.95
C PRO A 113 -9.85 0.61 12.84
N GLY A 114 -10.68 1.23 11.96
CA GLY A 114 -10.23 2.20 10.95
C GLY A 114 -10.26 1.67 9.51
N LEU A 115 -10.39 0.37 9.30
CA LEU A 115 -10.44 -0.24 7.97
C LEU A 115 -11.85 -0.36 7.37
N GLY A 116 -12.89 0.02 8.13
CA GLY A 116 -14.29 -0.25 7.75
C GLY A 116 -14.63 -1.74 7.76
N LEU A 117 -13.86 -2.54 8.50
CA LEU A 117 -14.07 -3.96 8.76
C LEU A 117 -14.39 -4.18 10.23
N GLU A 118 -15.18 -5.20 10.52
CA GLU A 118 -15.53 -5.56 11.89
C GLU A 118 -14.33 -6.18 12.61
N ILE A 119 -14.11 -5.75 13.86
CA ILE A 119 -13.06 -6.33 14.73
C ILE A 119 -13.39 -7.79 15.04
N ASN A 120 -12.38 -8.63 15.13
CA ASN A 120 -12.45 -10.09 15.33
C ASN A 120 -13.13 -10.86 14.17
N LYS A 121 -13.30 -10.21 13.01
CA LYS A 121 -13.79 -10.87 11.80
C LYS A 121 -12.67 -11.04 10.77
N PRO A 122 -12.84 -11.98 9.82
CA PRO A 122 -11.89 -12.17 8.74
C PRO A 122 -11.73 -10.92 7.87
N ALA A 123 -10.50 -10.65 7.48
CA ALA A 123 -10.13 -9.50 6.64
C ALA A 123 -10.57 -9.71 5.18
N ILE A 124 -11.86 -9.77 4.95
CA ILE A 124 -12.50 -9.85 3.63
C ILE A 124 -13.18 -8.51 3.36
N ASN A 125 -12.62 -7.74 2.42
CA ASN A 125 -13.08 -6.38 2.15
C ASN A 125 -14.47 -6.36 1.48
N PRO A 126 -15.24 -5.26 1.61
CA PRO A 126 -16.60 -5.15 1.06
C PRO A 126 -16.69 -5.38 -0.45
N VAL A 127 -15.71 -4.86 -1.23
CA VAL A 127 -15.70 -5.03 -2.69
C VAL A 127 -15.57 -6.50 -3.11
N PRO A 128 -14.62 -7.30 -2.59
CA PRO A 128 -14.59 -8.74 -2.79
C PRO A 128 -15.88 -9.46 -2.37
N LYS A 129 -16.43 -9.17 -1.18
CA LYS A 129 -17.71 -9.76 -0.75
C LYS A 129 -18.82 -9.51 -1.75
N LYS A 130 -18.97 -8.25 -2.20
CA LYS A 130 -19.95 -7.88 -3.22
C LYS A 130 -19.69 -8.60 -4.53
N MET A 131 -18.44 -8.67 -4.99
CA MET A 131 -18.05 -9.30 -6.24
C MET A 131 -18.37 -10.80 -6.24
N ILE A 132 -18.04 -11.50 -5.14
CA ILE A 132 -18.40 -12.92 -4.95
C ILE A 132 -19.92 -13.07 -5.01
N THR A 133 -20.65 -12.29 -4.23
CA THR A 133 -22.12 -12.34 -4.17
C THR A 133 -22.76 -12.10 -5.54
N GLU A 134 -22.33 -11.08 -6.29
CA GLU A 134 -22.89 -10.80 -7.63
C GLU A 134 -22.62 -11.94 -8.61
N ASN A 135 -21.41 -12.49 -8.62
CA ASN A 135 -21.05 -13.60 -9.50
C ASN A 135 -21.77 -14.92 -9.15
N LEU A 136 -21.99 -15.18 -7.87
CA LEU A 136 -22.77 -16.35 -7.44
C LEU A 136 -24.25 -16.19 -7.79
N ARG A 137 -24.83 -14.99 -7.58
CA ARG A 137 -26.23 -14.69 -7.97
C ARG A 137 -26.45 -14.76 -9.47
N GLU A 138 -25.43 -14.45 -10.28
CA GLU A 138 -25.53 -14.56 -11.74
C GLU A 138 -25.81 -16.00 -12.21
N VAL A 139 -25.12 -16.99 -11.61
CA VAL A 139 -25.19 -18.40 -12.03
C VAL A 139 -26.07 -19.27 -11.15
N GLY A 140 -26.34 -18.85 -9.92
CA GLY A 140 -27.07 -19.62 -8.91
C GLY A 140 -28.52 -19.18 -8.70
N LYS A 141 -29.15 -18.48 -9.63
CA LYS A 141 -30.50 -17.91 -9.47
C LYS A 141 -31.53 -18.94 -9.02
N GLU A 142 -31.59 -20.09 -9.67
CA GLU A 142 -32.57 -21.16 -9.37
C GLU A 142 -32.28 -21.80 -8.02
N ILE A 143 -31.00 -22.08 -7.70
CA ILE A 143 -30.60 -22.67 -6.42
C ILE A 143 -30.96 -21.75 -5.25
N LEU A 144 -30.74 -20.45 -5.42
CA LEU A 144 -31.01 -19.45 -4.36
C LEU A 144 -32.51 -19.29 -4.07
N LEU A 145 -33.40 -19.79 -4.94
CA LEU A 145 -34.84 -19.85 -4.65
C LEU A 145 -35.18 -20.94 -3.61
N GLU A 146 -34.33 -21.92 -3.44
CA GLU A 146 -34.58 -23.08 -2.58
C GLU A 146 -33.59 -23.21 -1.42
N LYS A 147 -32.35 -22.72 -1.59
CA LYS A 147 -31.26 -22.88 -0.65
C LYS A 147 -30.47 -21.57 -0.47
N GLY A 148 -29.65 -21.52 0.56
CA GLY A 148 -28.58 -20.54 0.70
C GLY A 148 -27.23 -21.14 0.34
N ILE A 149 -26.20 -20.29 0.29
CA ILE A 149 -24.81 -20.66 -0.02
C ILE A 149 -23.92 -20.19 1.13
N SER A 150 -23.08 -21.08 1.62
CA SER A 150 -21.97 -20.74 2.53
C SER A 150 -20.65 -20.89 1.79
N ILE A 151 -19.78 -19.88 1.93
CA ILE A 151 -18.46 -19.80 1.34
C ILE A 151 -17.44 -19.65 2.46
N ILE A 152 -16.42 -20.51 2.47
CA ILE A 152 -15.23 -20.39 3.32
C ILE A 152 -14.02 -20.20 2.42
N ILE A 153 -13.31 -19.09 2.61
CA ILE A 153 -12.10 -18.74 1.83
C ILE A 153 -10.88 -19.05 2.67
N SER A 154 -9.95 -19.84 2.15
CA SER A 154 -8.70 -20.22 2.82
C SER A 154 -7.49 -19.95 1.94
N VAL A 155 -6.35 -19.71 2.57
CA VAL A 155 -5.05 -19.52 1.92
C VAL A 155 -3.98 -20.23 2.74
N PRO A 156 -3.59 -21.47 2.42
CA PRO A 156 -2.73 -22.29 3.26
C PRO A 156 -1.44 -21.60 3.73
N LYS A 157 -0.79 -20.83 2.84
CA LYS A 157 0.41 -20.03 3.16
C LYS A 157 0.10 -18.62 3.69
N GLY A 158 -1.17 -18.28 3.91
CA GLY A 158 -1.58 -16.93 4.27
C GLY A 158 -0.97 -16.44 5.58
N LYS A 159 -0.81 -17.33 6.55
CA LYS A 159 -0.16 -17.02 7.84
C LYS A 159 1.31 -16.65 7.70
N GLU A 160 2.03 -17.25 6.75
CA GLU A 160 3.43 -16.92 6.45
C GLU A 160 3.58 -15.66 5.60
N LEU A 161 2.62 -15.41 4.73
CA LEU A 161 2.61 -14.25 3.82
C LEU A 161 2.16 -12.97 4.52
N GLY A 162 1.18 -13.07 5.43
CA GLY A 162 0.60 -11.90 6.13
C GLY A 162 1.62 -10.94 6.72
N PRO A 163 2.63 -11.40 7.48
CA PRO A 163 3.67 -10.52 8.04
C PRO A 163 4.51 -9.75 7.02
N LYS A 164 4.55 -10.20 5.76
CA LYS A 164 5.30 -9.56 4.67
C LYS A 164 4.48 -8.52 3.91
N THR A 165 3.21 -8.36 4.24
CA THR A 165 2.28 -7.36 3.70
C THR A 165 2.14 -6.17 4.64
N ASP A 166 1.28 -5.19 4.29
CA ASP A 166 0.90 -4.10 5.19
C ASP A 166 -0.04 -4.52 6.34
N ASN A 167 -0.51 -5.76 6.34
CA ASN A 167 -1.48 -6.26 7.32
C ASN A 167 -1.10 -6.00 8.78
N PRO A 168 0.15 -6.25 9.25
CA PRO A 168 0.52 -5.99 10.64
C PRO A 168 0.33 -4.52 11.04
N ARG A 169 0.66 -3.58 10.17
CA ARG A 169 0.48 -2.14 10.40
C ARG A 169 -0.99 -1.78 10.56
N LEU A 170 -1.81 -2.38 9.72
CA LEU A 170 -3.25 -2.19 9.69
C LEU A 170 -4.01 -2.95 10.81
N GLY A 171 -3.29 -3.71 11.63
CA GLY A 171 -3.90 -4.53 12.68
C GLY A 171 -4.63 -5.75 12.15
N ILE A 172 -4.15 -6.33 11.07
CA ILE A 172 -4.63 -7.61 10.56
C ILE A 172 -3.58 -8.67 10.88
N THR A 173 -3.95 -9.68 11.64
CA THR A 173 -3.07 -10.72 12.16
C THR A 173 -3.41 -12.10 11.60
N ASN A 174 -2.48 -13.04 11.69
CA ASN A 174 -2.68 -14.47 11.36
C ASN A 174 -3.00 -14.79 9.90
N GLY A 175 -2.82 -13.87 8.96
CA GLY A 175 -3.08 -14.18 7.55
C GLY A 175 -3.04 -12.98 6.62
N ILE A 176 -3.45 -13.23 5.38
CA ILE A 176 -3.60 -12.19 4.36
C ILE A 176 -5.04 -11.67 4.28
N SER A 177 -5.21 -10.54 3.60
CA SER A 177 -6.54 -9.97 3.32
C SER A 177 -7.07 -10.42 1.96
N ILE A 178 -8.38 -10.63 1.88
CA ILE A 178 -9.09 -10.76 0.60
C ILE A 178 -9.55 -9.35 0.19
N LEU A 179 -8.82 -8.75 -0.75
CA LEU A 179 -8.98 -7.35 -1.14
C LEU A 179 -8.89 -7.13 -2.65
N GLY A 180 -9.18 -5.91 -3.08
CA GLY A 180 -9.08 -5.44 -4.45
C GLY A 180 -10.31 -4.60 -4.83
N THR A 181 -10.08 -3.34 -5.20
CA THR A 181 -11.16 -2.40 -5.55
C THR A 181 -11.62 -2.52 -7.01
N SER A 182 -10.70 -2.88 -7.90
CA SER A 182 -10.98 -3.05 -9.35
C SER A 182 -11.04 -4.52 -9.78
N GLY A 183 -10.53 -5.43 -8.96
CA GLY A 183 -10.31 -6.83 -9.30
C GLY A 183 -9.00 -7.10 -10.06
N ILE A 184 -8.35 -6.06 -10.59
CA ILE A 184 -7.10 -6.14 -11.37
C ILE A 184 -5.93 -5.59 -10.56
N VAL A 185 -4.80 -6.27 -10.62
CA VAL A 185 -3.51 -5.76 -10.13
C VAL A 185 -2.82 -5.03 -11.27
N ILE A 186 -2.56 -3.75 -11.05
CA ILE A 186 -1.76 -2.92 -11.95
C ILE A 186 -0.37 -2.80 -11.33
N PRO A 187 0.70 -3.31 -11.99
CA PRO A 187 2.04 -3.26 -11.44
C PRO A 187 2.48 -1.85 -11.07
N PHE A 188 3.09 -1.72 -9.89
CA PHE A 188 3.58 -0.44 -9.36
C PHE A 188 2.49 0.65 -9.27
N SER A 189 1.27 0.27 -8.89
CA SER A 189 0.14 1.19 -8.80
C SER A 189 0.35 2.27 -7.75
N THR A 190 0.52 3.51 -8.20
CA THR A 190 0.59 4.70 -7.32
C THR A 190 -0.72 4.92 -6.56
N ALA A 191 -1.86 4.57 -7.16
CA ALA A 191 -3.17 4.67 -6.52
C ALA A 191 -3.34 3.65 -5.37
N ALA A 192 -2.81 2.43 -5.53
CA ALA A 192 -2.82 1.42 -4.47
C ALA A 192 -1.95 1.86 -3.28
N TYR A 193 -0.74 2.37 -3.55
CA TYR A 193 0.15 2.88 -2.50
C TYR A 193 -0.46 4.09 -1.77
N ALA A 194 -1.06 5.03 -2.49
CA ALA A 194 -1.78 6.15 -1.89
C ALA A 194 -2.96 5.69 -1.01
N ALA A 195 -3.67 4.64 -1.44
CA ALA A 195 -4.75 4.06 -0.64
C ALA A 195 -4.22 3.42 0.67
N SER A 196 -3.05 2.75 0.65
CA SER A 196 -2.46 2.19 1.87
C SER A 196 -2.05 3.29 2.86
N ILE A 197 -1.46 4.39 2.39
CA ILE A 197 -1.16 5.55 3.26
C ILE A 197 -2.44 6.07 3.94
N ARG A 198 -3.52 6.27 3.18
CA ARG A 198 -4.80 6.72 3.72
C ARG A 198 -5.34 5.77 4.78
N GLN A 199 -5.30 4.46 4.52
CA GLN A 199 -5.76 3.43 5.46
C GLN A 199 -4.93 3.43 6.76
N ASN A 200 -3.60 3.58 6.66
CA ASN A 200 -2.75 3.71 7.84
C ASN A 200 -3.15 4.93 8.68
N VAL A 201 -3.39 6.10 8.07
CA VAL A 201 -3.86 7.31 8.80
C VAL A 201 -5.26 7.07 9.42
N ASP A 202 -6.16 6.35 8.71
CA ASP A 202 -7.48 5.98 9.26
C ASP A 202 -7.35 5.11 10.52
N VAL A 203 -6.41 4.16 10.53
CA VAL A 203 -6.11 3.34 11.71
C VAL A 203 -5.56 4.18 12.86
N VAL A 204 -4.63 5.11 12.60
CA VAL A 204 -4.10 6.03 13.64
C VAL A 204 -5.25 6.72 14.38
N ILE A 205 -6.16 7.34 13.63
CA ILE A 205 -7.29 8.09 14.19
C ILE A 205 -8.25 7.16 14.93
N ALA A 206 -8.61 6.04 14.32
CA ALA A 206 -9.54 5.09 14.90
C ALA A 206 -9.01 4.44 16.20
N MET A 207 -7.67 4.39 16.36
CA MET A 207 -6.99 3.98 17.58
C MET A 207 -6.93 5.10 18.66
N GLY A 208 -7.54 6.26 18.41
CA GLY A 208 -7.60 7.38 19.34
C GLY A 208 -6.34 8.26 19.35
N ASN A 209 -5.46 8.15 18.33
CA ASN A 209 -4.29 9.00 18.21
C ASN A 209 -4.54 10.12 17.19
N ASP A 210 -3.99 11.28 17.46
CA ASP A 210 -4.05 12.47 16.62
C ASP A 210 -2.67 12.91 16.08
N THR A 211 -1.66 12.12 16.37
CA THR A 211 -0.26 12.37 15.98
C THR A 211 0.25 11.24 15.10
N VAL A 212 0.92 11.60 13.98
CA VAL A 212 1.49 10.63 13.04
C VAL A 212 2.99 10.90 12.82
N VAL A 213 3.73 9.84 12.51
CA VAL A 213 5.13 9.90 12.08
C VAL A 213 5.21 9.42 10.64
N LEU A 214 5.34 10.35 9.70
CA LEU A 214 5.45 10.10 8.27
C LEU A 214 6.91 9.80 7.92
N THR A 215 7.21 8.54 7.64
CA THR A 215 8.57 8.07 7.36
C THR A 215 8.77 7.77 5.89
N THR A 216 9.92 8.16 5.34
CA THR A 216 10.21 7.98 3.90
C THR A 216 10.60 6.55 3.52
N GLY A 217 10.70 5.65 4.50
CA GLY A 217 11.01 4.23 4.31
C GLY A 217 11.40 3.55 5.63
N GLY A 218 11.56 2.22 5.61
CA GLY A 218 11.77 1.40 6.80
C GLY A 218 12.93 1.87 7.69
N ARG A 219 14.11 2.14 7.09
CA ARG A 219 15.28 2.59 7.88
C ARG A 219 15.06 3.91 8.60
N SER A 220 14.36 4.88 7.99
CA SER A 220 14.01 6.14 8.66
C SER A 220 12.95 5.91 9.74
N GLU A 221 12.09 4.92 9.58
CA GLU A 221 11.12 4.53 10.59
C GLU A 221 11.81 3.88 11.80
N ASP A 222 12.77 2.98 11.58
CA ASP A 222 13.52 2.35 12.66
C ASP A 222 14.26 3.38 13.54
N PHE A 223 14.77 4.44 12.92
CA PHE A 223 15.39 5.54 13.67
C PHE A 223 14.35 6.41 14.39
N ALA A 224 13.23 6.71 13.74
CA ALA A 224 12.15 7.48 14.33
C ALA A 224 11.54 6.79 15.55
N LYS A 225 11.34 5.47 15.51
CA LYS A 225 10.83 4.66 16.64
C LYS A 225 11.70 4.72 17.88
N LYS A 226 13.00 5.00 17.73
CA LYS A 226 13.91 5.16 18.87
C LYS A 226 13.83 6.53 19.56
N MET A 227 13.18 7.49 18.90
CA MET A 227 13.19 8.90 19.32
C MET A 227 11.81 9.45 19.67
N VAL A 228 10.80 8.97 18.98
CA VAL A 228 9.43 9.42 19.14
C VAL A 228 8.67 8.33 19.87
N ASP A 229 8.30 8.61 21.10
CA ASP A 229 7.54 7.66 21.94
C ASP A 229 6.05 7.71 21.57
N LEU A 230 5.70 6.96 20.54
CA LEU A 230 4.34 6.77 20.04
C LEU A 230 4.07 5.30 19.73
N PRO A 231 2.81 4.85 19.82
CA PRO A 231 2.43 3.49 19.41
C PRO A 231 2.83 3.18 17.96
N GLU A 232 3.15 1.92 17.68
CA GLU A 232 3.65 1.47 16.36
C GLU A 232 2.74 1.89 15.19
N HIS A 233 1.42 1.87 15.39
CA HIS A 233 0.46 2.24 14.34
C HIS A 233 0.51 3.74 13.97
N CYS A 234 1.14 4.60 14.79
CA CYS A 234 1.35 6.00 14.46
C CYS A 234 2.46 6.22 13.43
N PHE A 235 3.29 5.21 13.13
CA PHE A 235 4.35 5.29 12.14
C PHE A 235 3.84 4.84 10.77
N VAL A 236 3.75 5.79 9.84
CA VAL A 236 3.21 5.57 8.50
C VAL A 236 4.31 5.72 7.46
N GLN A 237 4.61 4.65 6.72
CA GLN A 237 5.56 4.71 5.61
C GLN A 237 4.91 5.37 4.40
N ILE A 238 5.44 6.52 4.00
CA ILE A 238 4.90 7.33 2.90
C ILE A 238 5.68 7.17 1.59
N GLY A 239 6.86 6.54 1.64
CA GLY A 239 7.72 6.37 0.46
C GLY A 239 7.96 7.69 -0.27
N ASP A 240 7.43 7.79 -1.49
CA ASP A 240 7.54 8.96 -2.36
C ASP A 240 6.33 9.91 -2.30
N PHE A 241 5.33 9.64 -1.48
CA PHE A 241 4.03 10.32 -1.48
C PHE A 241 3.89 11.38 -0.38
N SER A 242 4.96 12.14 -0.09
CA SER A 242 5.00 13.10 1.01
C SER A 242 3.88 14.14 0.96
N GLY A 243 3.67 14.78 -0.19
CA GLY A 243 2.60 15.77 -0.36
C GLY A 243 1.20 15.18 -0.22
N TYR A 244 0.98 13.95 -0.71
CA TYR A 244 -0.29 13.25 -0.52
C TYR A 244 -0.53 12.88 0.94
N ALA A 245 0.49 12.32 1.61
CA ALA A 245 0.38 11.89 2.99
C ALA A 245 0.02 13.04 3.94
N ILE A 246 0.74 14.17 3.83
CA ILE A 246 0.46 15.34 4.68
C ILE A 246 -0.90 15.98 4.35
N GLN A 247 -1.34 15.92 3.09
CA GLN A 247 -2.68 16.36 2.71
C GLN A 247 -3.76 15.47 3.32
N GLN A 248 -3.54 14.15 3.42
CA GLN A 248 -4.47 13.25 4.12
C GLN A 248 -4.54 13.58 5.61
N CYS A 249 -3.41 13.90 6.24
CA CYS A 249 -3.39 14.34 7.64
C CYS A 249 -4.25 15.60 7.84
N GLY A 250 -4.11 16.60 6.96
CA GLY A 250 -4.92 17.82 7.04
C GLY A 250 -6.41 17.59 6.80
N LYS A 251 -6.79 16.65 5.93
CA LYS A 251 -8.20 16.30 5.67
C LYS A 251 -8.85 15.52 6.82
N LYS A 252 -8.06 14.90 7.67
CA LYS A 252 -8.51 14.02 8.75
C LYS A 252 -8.24 14.59 10.14
N ASP A 253 -7.96 15.89 10.20
CA ASP A 253 -7.77 16.64 11.44
C ASP A 253 -6.67 16.08 12.37
N ILE A 254 -5.61 15.52 11.79
CA ILE A 254 -4.40 15.15 12.54
C ILE A 254 -3.83 16.42 13.18
N LYS A 255 -3.57 16.36 14.47
CA LYS A 255 -3.10 17.51 15.26
C LYS A 255 -1.60 17.75 15.20
N ARG A 256 -0.82 16.72 14.86
CA ARG A 256 0.63 16.82 14.69
C ARG A 256 1.17 15.76 13.73
N ALA A 257 2.11 16.16 12.89
CA ALA A 257 2.80 15.23 12.00
C ALA A 257 4.33 15.40 12.10
N TYR A 258 5.04 14.31 12.30
CA TYR A 258 6.48 14.26 12.10
C TYR A 258 6.77 13.84 10.66
N VAL A 259 7.62 14.59 9.96
CA VAL A 259 8.13 14.23 8.63
C VAL A 259 9.59 13.84 8.79
N VAL A 260 9.86 12.55 8.55
CA VAL A 260 11.14 11.96 8.93
C VAL A 260 11.80 11.27 7.75
N GLY A 261 13.07 11.55 7.51
CA GLY A 261 13.78 10.92 6.39
C GLY A 261 15.25 11.28 6.29
N PHE A 262 15.83 10.81 5.18
CA PHE A 262 17.20 11.13 4.79
C PHE A 262 17.24 12.27 3.78
N ILE A 263 18.41 12.88 3.61
CA ILE A 263 18.61 14.05 2.75
C ILE A 263 18.06 13.85 1.31
N GLY A 264 18.17 12.64 0.74
CA GLY A 264 17.70 12.37 -0.63
C GLY A 264 16.21 12.64 -0.87
N LYS A 265 15.37 12.41 0.14
CA LYS A 265 13.92 12.69 0.08
C LYS A 265 13.61 14.08 0.60
N LEU A 266 14.20 14.48 1.74
CA LEU A 266 13.94 15.78 2.34
C LEU A 266 14.41 16.94 1.43
N ALA A 267 15.53 16.81 0.72
CA ALA A 267 15.97 17.80 -0.26
C ALA A 267 14.93 18.05 -1.38
N LYS A 268 14.26 17.00 -1.83
CA LYS A 268 13.18 17.15 -2.81
C LYS A 268 11.93 17.81 -2.22
N MET A 269 11.58 17.44 -0.98
CA MET A 269 10.48 18.09 -0.25
C MET A 269 10.79 19.57 0.01
N ALA A 270 12.04 19.89 0.38
CA ALA A 270 12.53 21.25 0.56
C ALA A 270 12.47 22.09 -0.74
N ALA A 271 12.64 21.46 -1.90
CA ALA A 271 12.42 22.08 -3.21
C ALA A 271 10.94 22.10 -3.64
N GLY A 272 9.99 21.76 -2.75
CA GLY A 272 8.55 21.82 -3.01
C GLY A 272 7.95 20.64 -3.78
N VAL A 273 8.70 19.56 -3.98
CA VAL A 273 8.25 18.38 -4.71
C VAL A 273 7.25 17.57 -3.88
N LYS A 274 6.02 17.40 -4.40
CA LYS A 274 4.95 16.64 -3.75
C LYS A 274 5.13 15.12 -3.81
N GLN A 275 5.72 14.63 -4.90
CA GLN A 275 5.97 13.22 -5.13
C GLN A 275 7.46 13.02 -5.47
N THR A 276 8.20 12.43 -4.56
CA THR A 276 9.67 12.39 -4.59
C THR A 276 10.27 11.24 -5.40
N HIS A 277 9.48 10.50 -6.19
CA HIS A 277 9.93 9.35 -6.98
C HIS A 277 10.97 9.76 -8.03
N VAL A 278 12.05 8.96 -8.16
CA VAL A 278 13.20 9.26 -9.04
C VAL A 278 12.81 9.46 -10.51
N LYS A 279 11.83 8.72 -11.03
CA LYS A 279 11.35 8.88 -12.41
C LYS A 279 10.64 10.21 -12.68
N GLY A 280 10.05 10.83 -11.63
CA GLY A 280 9.31 12.09 -11.73
C GLY A 280 10.03 13.29 -11.14
N SER A 281 11.07 13.09 -10.33
CA SER A 281 11.83 14.16 -9.69
C SER A 281 13.26 13.75 -9.40
N LYS A 282 14.21 14.52 -9.89
CA LYS A 282 15.62 14.42 -9.49
C LYS A 282 15.88 15.36 -8.32
N VAL A 283 16.95 15.13 -7.58
CA VAL A 283 17.45 16.11 -6.61
C VAL A 283 17.96 17.33 -7.37
N ASP A 284 17.51 18.51 -6.98
CA ASP A 284 17.95 19.76 -7.58
C ASP A 284 19.26 20.22 -6.93
N MET A 285 20.38 20.01 -7.64
CA MET A 285 21.70 20.39 -7.17
C MET A 285 21.91 21.90 -7.18
N SER A 286 21.22 22.64 -8.05
CA SER A 286 21.24 24.10 -8.04
C SER A 286 20.61 24.65 -6.77
N PHE A 287 19.41 24.15 -6.41
CA PHE A 287 18.77 24.49 -5.16
C PHE A 287 19.66 24.18 -3.93
N LEU A 288 20.31 22.99 -3.89
CA LEU A 288 21.21 22.64 -2.80
C LEU A 288 22.44 23.55 -2.75
N SER A 289 22.97 23.94 -3.91
CA SER A 289 24.10 24.90 -3.97
C SER A 289 23.72 26.29 -3.47
N GLU A 290 22.50 26.76 -3.76
CA GLU A 290 21.95 28.03 -3.22
C GLU A 290 21.81 27.98 -1.70
N LEU A 291 21.34 26.86 -1.14
CA LEU A 291 21.26 26.69 0.32
C LEU A 291 22.66 26.72 0.95
N ALA A 292 23.64 26.07 0.32
CA ALA A 292 25.03 26.11 0.80
C ALA A 292 25.63 27.53 0.72
N GLN A 293 25.33 28.29 -0.32
CA GLN A 293 25.72 29.69 -0.45
C GLN A 293 25.13 30.56 0.68
N LYS A 294 23.85 30.36 1.03
CA LYS A 294 23.21 31.02 2.19
C LYS A 294 23.90 30.69 3.51
N CYS A 295 24.57 29.56 3.59
CA CYS A 295 25.37 29.12 4.73
C CYS A 295 26.84 29.54 4.65
N ASN A 296 27.19 30.51 3.78
CA ASN A 296 28.53 31.01 3.56
C ASN A 296 29.54 29.93 3.08
N ALA A 297 29.08 28.92 2.33
CA ALA A 297 30.00 28.01 1.66
C ALA A 297 30.85 28.75 0.63
N ASN A 298 32.14 28.41 0.54
CA ASN A 298 33.03 28.99 -0.45
C ASN A 298 32.70 28.47 -1.88
N GLU A 299 33.19 29.17 -2.90
CA GLU A 299 32.89 28.87 -4.30
C GLU A 299 33.31 27.44 -4.70
N SER A 300 34.41 26.90 -4.16
CA SER A 300 34.82 25.52 -4.45
C SER A 300 33.76 24.53 -3.99
N VAL A 301 33.27 24.64 -2.77
CA VAL A 301 32.21 23.79 -2.22
C VAL A 301 30.92 23.91 -3.05
N ILE A 302 30.54 25.14 -3.44
CA ILE A 302 29.37 25.38 -4.30
C ILE A 302 29.50 24.64 -5.63
N GLN A 303 30.68 24.70 -6.26
CA GLN A 303 30.94 24.00 -7.53
C GLN A 303 30.95 22.48 -7.35
N ASP A 304 31.46 21.96 -6.25
CA ASP A 304 31.46 20.53 -5.95
C ASP A 304 30.02 20.03 -5.74
N ILE A 305 29.15 20.79 -5.05
CA ILE A 305 27.73 20.48 -4.91
C ILE A 305 27.03 20.44 -6.26
N LYS A 306 27.27 21.42 -7.16
CA LYS A 306 26.67 21.46 -8.50
C LYS A 306 27.08 20.24 -9.35
N LYS A 307 28.26 19.68 -9.13
CA LYS A 307 28.78 18.50 -9.84
C LYS A 307 28.39 17.18 -9.15
N ALA A 308 27.82 17.21 -7.96
CA ALA A 308 27.46 16.03 -7.22
C ALA A 308 26.35 15.24 -7.93
N ASN A 309 26.42 13.91 -7.89
CA ASN A 309 25.45 13.04 -8.55
C ASN A 309 24.27 12.66 -7.62
N THR A 310 24.43 12.80 -6.31
CA THR A 310 23.44 12.38 -5.32
C THR A 310 23.40 13.36 -4.14
N ALA A 311 22.24 13.49 -3.50
CA ALA A 311 22.11 14.25 -2.25
C ALA A 311 22.96 13.69 -1.12
N ARG A 312 23.26 12.38 -1.14
CA ARG A 312 24.20 11.78 -0.17
C ARG A 312 25.59 12.37 -0.33
N HIS A 313 26.10 12.45 -1.56
CA HIS A 313 27.40 13.06 -1.83
C HIS A 313 27.41 14.53 -1.41
N VAL A 314 26.33 15.28 -1.63
CA VAL A 314 26.20 16.66 -1.10
C VAL A 314 26.31 16.67 0.41
N SER A 315 25.63 15.74 1.12
CA SER A 315 25.75 15.65 2.59
C SER A 315 27.16 15.40 3.06
N GLU A 316 27.93 14.57 2.35
CA GLU A 316 29.33 14.28 2.64
C GLU A 316 30.20 15.55 2.44
N ILE A 317 30.04 16.25 1.31
CA ILE A 317 30.73 17.53 1.04
C ILE A 317 30.46 18.57 2.15
N ILE A 318 29.20 18.73 2.56
CA ILE A 318 28.79 19.68 3.60
C ILE A 318 29.44 19.34 4.94
N GLN A 319 29.49 18.07 5.32
CA GLN A 319 30.07 17.63 6.59
C GLN A 319 31.59 17.76 6.59
N GLU A 320 32.27 17.35 5.52
CA GLU A 320 33.73 17.46 5.35
C GLU A 320 34.20 18.93 5.44
N ASN A 321 33.46 19.85 4.81
CA ASN A 321 33.74 21.27 4.82
C ASN A 321 33.16 22.01 6.05
N LYS A 322 32.48 21.29 6.97
CA LYS A 322 31.91 21.82 8.21
C LYS A 322 30.98 23.02 7.99
N ILE A 323 30.18 22.99 6.93
CA ILE A 323 29.22 24.05 6.60
C ILE A 323 28.05 23.99 7.59
N LYS A 324 27.97 24.91 8.51
CA LYS A 324 26.92 24.99 9.54
C LYS A 324 25.62 25.55 8.96
N GLY A 325 24.47 25.09 9.48
CA GLY A 325 23.15 25.60 9.12
C GLY A 325 22.56 25.03 7.84
N PHE A 326 23.32 24.30 7.02
CA PHE A 326 22.82 23.74 5.77
C PHE A 326 21.65 22.74 5.99
N PHE A 327 21.81 21.81 6.90
CA PHE A 327 20.79 20.82 7.22
C PHE A 327 19.58 21.45 7.90
N ASP A 328 19.79 22.52 8.69
CA ASP A 328 18.71 23.29 9.28
C ASP A 328 17.85 23.96 8.20
N LEU A 329 18.48 24.54 7.16
CA LEU A 329 17.76 25.09 6.02
C LEU A 329 16.98 24.02 5.24
N ILE A 330 17.51 22.82 5.08
CA ILE A 330 16.74 21.70 4.47
C ILE A 330 15.49 21.39 5.30
N CYS A 331 15.62 21.33 6.62
CA CYS A 331 14.46 21.10 7.50
C CYS A 331 13.47 22.26 7.46
N GLU A 332 13.94 23.51 7.43
CA GLU A 332 13.11 24.71 7.36
C GLU A 332 12.30 24.78 6.07
N GLU A 333 12.95 24.57 4.91
CA GLU A 333 12.26 24.59 3.61
C GLU A 333 11.30 23.38 3.49
N THR A 334 11.68 22.19 3.98
CA THR A 334 10.78 21.03 4.05
C THR A 334 9.55 21.38 4.89
N TYR A 335 9.72 21.98 6.07
CA TYR A 335 8.65 22.41 6.94
C TYR A 335 7.67 23.36 6.20
N LYS A 336 8.19 24.41 5.57
CA LYS A 336 7.37 25.38 4.82
C LYS A 336 6.53 24.74 3.73
N HIS A 337 7.14 23.83 2.94
CA HIS A 337 6.42 23.17 1.85
C HIS A 337 5.40 22.14 2.37
N MET A 338 5.73 21.39 3.41
CA MET A 338 4.79 20.45 4.01
C MET A 338 3.61 21.15 4.67
N ARG A 339 3.83 22.26 5.37
CA ARG A 339 2.76 23.13 5.91
C ARG A 339 1.82 23.60 4.77
N LYS A 340 2.39 24.13 3.70
CA LYS A 340 1.62 24.54 2.52
C LYS A 340 0.83 23.39 1.90
N HIS A 341 1.40 22.17 1.84
CA HIS A 341 0.71 21.00 1.30
C HIS A 341 -0.43 20.51 2.21
N SER A 342 -0.36 20.73 3.50
CA SER A 342 -1.45 20.46 4.45
C SER A 342 -2.50 21.59 4.51
N GLU A 343 -2.40 22.61 3.65
CA GLU A 343 -3.24 23.84 3.71
C GLU A 343 -3.13 24.55 5.06
N GLU A 344 -1.94 24.55 5.66
CA GLU A 344 -1.61 25.10 6.98
C GLU A 344 -2.40 24.48 8.15
N LYS A 345 -3.01 23.30 7.95
CA LYS A 345 -3.89 22.66 8.94
C LYS A 345 -3.15 21.82 9.98
N VAL A 346 -1.98 21.30 9.63
CA VAL A 346 -1.26 20.33 10.46
C VAL A 346 0.04 20.94 10.98
N PRO A 347 0.23 21.07 12.29
CA PRO A 347 1.54 21.31 12.89
C PRO A 347 2.55 20.23 12.51
N ILE A 348 3.76 20.65 12.10
CA ILE A 348 4.74 19.73 11.51
C ILE A 348 6.07 19.84 12.24
N ASP A 349 6.64 18.69 12.57
CA ASP A 349 8.06 18.55 12.94
C ASP A 349 8.81 17.85 11.83
N VAL A 350 9.95 18.38 11.42
CA VAL A 350 10.83 17.76 10.42
C VAL A 350 12.08 17.25 11.10
N ILE A 351 12.45 15.99 10.83
CA ILE A 351 13.68 15.37 11.35
C ILE A 351 14.50 14.81 10.20
N LEU A 352 15.68 15.33 10.03
CA LEU A 352 16.65 14.86 9.04
C LEU A 352 17.70 13.97 9.71
N PHE A 353 17.75 12.70 9.31
CA PHE A 353 18.74 11.74 9.77
C PHE A 353 19.95 11.66 8.84
N GLY A 354 21.11 11.47 9.45
CA GLY A 354 22.29 10.90 8.81
C GLY A 354 22.13 9.40 8.56
N PHE A 355 22.96 8.85 7.68
CA PHE A 355 22.93 7.42 7.36
C PHE A 355 23.42 6.52 8.51
N ASP A 356 24.06 7.10 9.51
CA ASP A 356 24.46 6.46 10.77
C ASP A 356 23.34 6.44 11.83
N GLY A 357 22.25 7.17 11.59
CA GLY A 357 21.11 7.30 12.49
C GLY A 357 21.17 8.50 13.42
N ASN A 358 22.25 9.29 13.35
CA ASN A 358 22.33 10.56 14.09
C ASN A 358 21.37 11.60 13.47
N ILE A 359 20.86 12.51 14.29
CA ILE A 359 20.10 13.66 13.78
C ILE A 359 21.09 14.67 13.22
N LEU A 360 20.93 15.02 11.94
CA LEU A 360 21.66 16.10 11.30
C LEU A 360 21.02 17.47 11.57
N ALA A 361 19.69 17.52 11.56
CA ALA A 361 18.92 18.72 11.88
C ALA A 361 17.48 18.38 12.26
N ARG A 362 16.82 19.31 12.93
CA ARG A 362 15.39 19.24 13.27
C ARG A 362 14.77 20.62 13.16
N LYS A 363 13.55 20.69 12.62
CA LYS A 363 12.67 21.86 12.71
C LYS A 363 11.40 21.47 13.41
N SER A 364 11.06 22.12 14.49
CA SER A 364 9.79 21.94 15.21
C SER A 364 8.93 23.20 15.04
N GLU A 365 7.63 23.01 14.95
CA GLU A 365 6.66 24.08 15.11
C GLU A 365 6.63 24.48 16.59
N GLN A 366 6.77 25.77 16.87
CA GLN A 366 6.72 26.34 18.24
C GLN A 366 5.28 26.39 18.74
#